data_861cecd6215afb8976175d2f091dea42
#
_entry.id   861cecd6215afb8976175d2f091dea42
#
_cell.length_a   1.000
_cell.length_b   1.000
_cell.length_c   1.000
_cell.angle_alpha   90.00
_cell.angle_beta   90.00
_cell.angle_gamma   90.00
#
_symmetry.space_group_name_H-M   'P 1'
#
loop_
_entity.id
_entity.type
_entity.pdbx_description
1 polymer ?
#
loop_
_entity_poly.entity_id
_entity_poly.type
_entity_poly.pdbx_seq_one_letter_code
_entity_poly.pdbx_strand_id
1 'polypeptide(L)'
;MKDLFNAKDVLQVGDSSYVIYRLDALEKAGLTSLHRLPFSIRIVLEAALRQCNDIEITQADVKNIAAWTAQGHRPGIPFLPARVVMQDFTGVPAVVDLAAMRAAVARLGGDPKKINPLVPVDLVIDHSVQVDFFATTDALNRNTEMEFLRNKERYEFLKWGQQAFQNFRVVPPMTGIVHQV
;
A
#
# COMPACT_ATOMS: atom_id res chain seq x y z
N MET A 1 16.02 -7.76 8.81
CA MET A 1 15.94 -8.56 7.57
C MET A 1 17.38 -8.88 7.14
N LYS A 2 17.69 -10.13 6.79
CA LYS A 2 19.03 -10.51 6.31
C LYS A 2 19.23 -9.92 4.91
N ASP A 3 20.38 -9.34 4.64
CA ASP A 3 20.78 -8.92 3.30
C ASP A 3 21.43 -10.10 2.56
N LEU A 4 20.60 -10.87 1.85
CA LEU A 4 21.02 -12.11 1.20
C LEU A 4 21.84 -11.90 -0.08
N PHE A 5 21.88 -10.67 -0.61
CA PHE A 5 22.61 -10.30 -1.82
C PHE A 5 23.69 -9.24 -1.59
N ASN A 6 23.94 -8.84 -0.34
CA ASN A 6 24.83 -7.74 0.03
C ASN A 6 24.50 -6.45 -0.74
N ALA A 7 23.20 -6.17 -0.87
CA ALA A 7 22.68 -5.06 -1.66
C ALA A 7 22.34 -3.82 -0.81
N LYS A 8 22.24 -3.99 0.50
CA LYS A 8 21.88 -2.91 1.43
C LYS A 8 23.02 -1.89 1.51
N ASP A 9 22.66 -0.61 1.35
CA ASP A 9 23.59 0.51 1.39
C ASP A 9 22.91 1.73 2.00
N VAL A 10 23.65 2.80 2.21
CA VAL A 10 23.16 4.07 2.76
C VAL A 10 23.36 5.18 1.73
N LEU A 11 22.27 5.83 1.37
CA LEU A 11 22.29 7.05 0.55
C LEU A 11 22.22 8.27 1.45
N GLN A 12 23.22 9.15 1.32
CA GLN A 12 23.22 10.47 1.97
C GLN A 12 22.56 11.50 1.04
N VAL A 13 21.60 12.24 1.57
CA VAL A 13 20.94 13.35 0.85
C VAL A 13 20.89 14.55 1.80
N GLY A 14 21.79 15.50 1.62
CA GLY A 14 22.02 16.57 2.60
C GLY A 14 22.38 15.99 3.97
N ASP A 15 21.66 16.40 5.01
CA ASP A 15 21.85 15.91 6.39
C ASP A 15 21.10 14.62 6.72
N SER A 16 20.38 14.05 5.75
CA SER A 16 19.55 12.85 5.95
C SER A 16 20.19 11.61 5.35
N SER A 17 20.09 10.49 6.06
CA SER A 17 20.57 9.17 5.64
C SER A 17 19.41 8.24 5.34
N TYR A 18 19.43 7.58 4.19
CA TYR A 18 18.39 6.66 3.76
C TYR A 18 18.97 5.28 3.47
N VAL A 19 18.32 4.24 3.98
CA VAL A 19 18.67 2.86 3.62
C VAL A 19 18.12 2.56 2.23
N ILE A 20 19.01 2.14 1.34
CA ILE A 20 18.69 1.73 -0.03
C ILE A 20 19.11 0.29 -0.28
N TYR A 21 18.59 -0.30 -1.34
CA TYR A 21 19.03 -1.61 -1.84
C TYR A 21 19.52 -1.43 -3.27
N ARG A 22 20.82 -1.64 -3.46
CA ARG A 22 21.50 -1.36 -4.73
C ARG A 22 21.35 -2.52 -5.70
N LEU A 23 20.78 -2.25 -6.85
CA LEU A 23 20.63 -3.25 -7.91
C LEU A 23 21.98 -3.66 -8.54
N ASP A 24 23.02 -2.79 -8.51
CA ASP A 24 24.34 -3.11 -9.03
C ASP A 24 25.01 -4.25 -8.25
N ALA A 25 24.58 -4.57 -7.05
CA ALA A 25 25.01 -5.78 -6.34
C ALA A 25 24.66 -7.06 -7.11
N LEU A 26 23.47 -7.09 -7.75
CA LEU A 26 23.05 -8.22 -8.59
C LEU A 26 23.85 -8.29 -9.89
N GLU A 27 24.21 -7.16 -10.46
CA GLU A 27 25.06 -7.08 -11.65
C GLU A 27 26.48 -7.55 -11.34
N LYS A 28 27.07 -7.13 -10.22
CA LYS A 28 28.36 -7.60 -9.72
C LYS A 28 28.38 -9.09 -9.42
N ALA A 29 27.24 -9.66 -8.99
CA ALA A 29 27.07 -11.09 -8.79
C ALA A 29 26.82 -11.87 -10.10
N GLY A 30 26.78 -11.21 -11.25
CA GLY A 30 26.56 -11.83 -12.56
C GLY A 30 25.13 -12.33 -12.80
N LEU A 31 24.16 -11.85 -12.00
CA LEU A 31 22.77 -12.32 -12.07
C LEU A 31 21.94 -11.55 -13.11
N THR A 32 22.36 -10.37 -13.50
CA THR A 32 21.66 -9.52 -14.46
C THR A 32 22.61 -8.52 -15.12
N SER A 33 22.09 -7.84 -16.15
CA SER A 33 22.71 -6.65 -16.73
C SER A 33 21.67 -5.54 -16.71
N LEU A 34 21.85 -4.57 -15.82
CA LEU A 34 20.83 -3.57 -15.51
C LEU A 34 20.41 -2.74 -16.72
N HIS A 35 21.34 -2.41 -17.62
CA HIS A 35 21.02 -1.63 -18.82
C HIS A 35 20.02 -2.31 -19.76
N ARG A 36 19.87 -3.64 -19.68
CA ARG A 36 18.92 -4.44 -20.46
C ARG A 36 17.53 -4.49 -19.83
N LEU A 37 17.41 -4.15 -18.55
CA LEU A 37 16.14 -4.18 -17.83
C LEU A 37 15.39 -2.86 -18.02
N PRO A 38 14.10 -2.86 -18.43
CA PRO A 38 13.24 -1.70 -18.37
C PRO A 38 13.15 -1.12 -16.95
N PHE A 39 12.94 0.19 -16.81
CA PHE A 39 12.85 0.82 -15.49
C PHE A 39 11.74 0.21 -14.62
N SER A 40 10.59 -0.15 -15.21
CA SER A 40 9.50 -0.84 -14.50
C SER A 40 9.95 -2.17 -13.89
N ILE A 41 10.75 -2.95 -14.61
CA ILE A 41 11.31 -4.22 -14.11
C ILE A 41 12.36 -3.96 -13.02
N ARG A 42 13.18 -2.92 -13.13
CA ARG A 42 14.14 -2.55 -12.07
C ARG A 42 13.43 -2.16 -10.77
N ILE A 43 12.30 -1.47 -10.84
CA ILE A 43 11.48 -1.12 -9.67
C ILE A 43 10.95 -2.38 -8.99
N VAL A 44 10.38 -3.31 -9.76
CA VAL A 44 9.90 -4.60 -9.23
C VAL A 44 11.04 -5.45 -8.66
N LEU A 45 12.19 -5.46 -9.33
CA LEU A 45 13.39 -6.18 -8.87
C LEU A 45 13.92 -5.60 -7.56
N GLU A 46 13.96 -4.26 -7.42
CA GLU A 46 14.36 -3.61 -6.16
C GLU A 46 13.39 -3.93 -5.03
N ALA A 47 12.08 -3.89 -5.30
CA ALA A 47 11.08 -4.26 -4.32
C ALA A 47 11.24 -5.71 -3.82
N ALA A 48 11.48 -6.66 -4.73
CA ALA A 48 11.74 -8.05 -4.39
C ALA A 48 13.06 -8.21 -3.61
N LEU A 49 14.12 -7.53 -4.04
CA LEU A 49 15.44 -7.56 -3.40
C LEU A 49 15.37 -7.03 -1.96
N ARG A 50 14.69 -5.93 -1.74
CA ARG A 50 14.45 -5.31 -0.44
C ARG A 50 13.70 -6.22 0.53
N GLN A 51 12.73 -6.98 0.03
CA GLN A 51 11.82 -7.83 0.80
C GLN A 51 12.26 -9.30 0.85
N CYS A 52 13.40 -9.64 0.24
CA CYS A 52 13.89 -11.02 0.18
C CYS A 52 14.23 -11.54 1.59
N ASN A 53 13.42 -12.50 2.05
CA ASN A 53 13.55 -13.12 3.36
C ASN A 53 13.60 -14.66 3.32
N ASP A 54 13.59 -15.25 2.11
CA ASP A 54 13.52 -16.69 1.83
C ASP A 54 12.26 -17.38 2.41
N ILE A 55 11.21 -16.61 2.71
CA ILE A 55 9.90 -17.12 3.16
C ILE A 55 8.81 -16.68 2.18
N GLU A 56 8.54 -15.37 2.13
CA GLU A 56 7.52 -14.77 1.26
C GLU A 56 8.10 -14.40 -0.11
N ILE A 57 9.32 -13.88 -0.11
CA ILE A 57 10.10 -13.57 -1.33
C ILE A 57 11.44 -14.28 -1.20
N THR A 58 11.65 -15.24 -2.09
CA THR A 58 12.85 -16.08 -2.08
C THR A 58 13.97 -15.50 -2.96
N GLN A 59 15.19 -16.00 -2.76
CA GLN A 59 16.31 -15.69 -3.65
C GLN A 59 16.04 -16.16 -5.09
N ALA A 60 15.26 -17.23 -5.27
CA ALA A 60 14.86 -17.70 -6.59
C ALA A 60 13.97 -16.68 -7.29
N ASP A 61 13.04 -16.04 -6.57
CA ASP A 61 12.18 -15.00 -7.13
C ASP A 61 12.99 -13.79 -7.60
N VAL A 62 13.93 -13.33 -6.79
CA VAL A 62 14.85 -12.22 -7.16
C VAL A 62 15.65 -12.59 -8.42
N LYS A 63 16.21 -13.80 -8.50
CA LYS A 63 16.95 -14.30 -9.68
C LYS A 63 16.06 -14.37 -10.91
N ASN A 64 14.82 -14.84 -10.77
CA ASN A 64 13.86 -14.94 -11.87
C ASN A 64 13.52 -13.54 -12.43
N ILE A 65 13.33 -12.54 -11.58
CA ILE A 65 13.10 -11.16 -12.01
C ILE A 65 14.37 -10.59 -12.66
N ALA A 66 15.53 -10.82 -12.08
CA ALA A 66 16.82 -10.38 -12.61
C ALA A 66 17.13 -10.95 -13.99
N ALA A 67 16.68 -12.18 -14.27
CA ALA A 67 16.80 -12.85 -15.57
C ALA A 67 15.71 -12.43 -16.59
N TRP A 68 14.95 -11.38 -16.33
CA TRP A 68 13.86 -10.94 -17.19
C TRP A 68 14.32 -10.70 -18.65
N THR A 69 13.49 -11.16 -19.60
CA THR A 69 13.65 -10.92 -21.03
C THR A 69 12.34 -10.43 -21.64
N ALA A 70 12.40 -9.72 -22.77
CA ALA A 70 11.20 -9.18 -23.44
C ALA A 70 10.27 -10.29 -23.98
N GLN A 71 10.81 -11.47 -24.25
CA GLN A 71 10.08 -12.61 -24.82
C GLN A 71 10.22 -13.85 -23.92
N GLY A 72 9.27 -14.78 -24.02
CA GLY A 72 9.29 -16.04 -23.29
C GLY A 72 8.29 -16.11 -22.12
N HIS A 73 8.17 -17.31 -21.54
CA HIS A 73 7.35 -17.56 -20.36
C HIS A 73 7.95 -16.87 -19.14
N ARG A 74 7.10 -16.25 -18.33
CA ARG A 74 7.49 -15.62 -17.07
C ARG A 74 6.69 -16.23 -15.94
N PRO A 75 7.34 -16.75 -14.91
CA PRO A 75 6.63 -17.19 -13.72
C PRO A 75 5.96 -16.00 -13.02
N GLY A 76 4.91 -16.27 -12.26
CA GLY A 76 4.37 -15.31 -11.30
C GLY A 76 5.44 -14.98 -10.25
N ILE A 77 5.43 -13.75 -9.76
CA ILE A 77 6.35 -13.29 -8.73
C ILE A 77 5.57 -12.81 -7.52
N PRO A 78 6.05 -13.06 -6.31
CA PRO A 78 5.49 -12.45 -5.12
C PRO A 78 5.77 -10.94 -5.14
N PHE A 79 4.79 -10.16 -4.71
CA PHE A 79 4.90 -8.71 -4.64
C PHE A 79 4.30 -8.18 -3.34
N LEU A 80 5.10 -7.48 -2.55
CA LEU A 80 4.66 -6.75 -1.38
C LEU A 80 4.71 -5.25 -1.71
N PRO A 81 3.56 -4.57 -1.83
CA PRO A 81 3.52 -3.15 -2.12
C PRO A 81 4.04 -2.33 -0.93
N ALA A 82 4.58 -1.15 -1.19
CA ALA A 82 4.98 -0.20 -0.16
C ALA A 82 3.79 0.57 0.43
N ARG A 83 2.67 0.60 -0.30
CA ARG A 83 1.43 1.31 0.08
C ARG A 83 0.26 0.72 -0.69
N VAL A 84 -0.90 0.68 -0.06
CA VAL A 84 -2.18 0.33 -0.70
C VAL A 84 -3.09 1.56 -0.69
N VAL A 85 -3.68 1.88 -1.83
CA VAL A 85 -4.71 2.91 -1.95
C VAL A 85 -6.03 2.24 -2.30
N MET A 86 -7.06 2.49 -1.51
CA MET A 86 -8.40 1.91 -1.69
C MET A 86 -9.42 3.04 -1.85
N GLN A 87 -10.41 2.82 -2.68
CA GLN A 87 -11.63 3.61 -2.64
C GLN A 87 -12.58 3.07 -1.56
N ASP A 88 -13.57 3.86 -1.15
CA ASP A 88 -14.45 3.51 -0.02
C ASP A 88 -15.40 2.34 -0.31
N PHE A 89 -15.89 2.17 -1.54
CA PHE A 89 -16.83 1.08 -1.87
C PHE A 89 -16.18 -0.31 -1.78
N THR A 90 -14.91 -0.43 -2.10
CA THR A 90 -14.14 -1.68 -1.97
C THR A 90 -13.34 -1.74 -0.67
N GLY A 91 -12.93 -0.61 -0.15
CA GLY A 91 -12.12 -0.49 1.05
C GLY A 91 -12.89 -0.71 2.35
N VAL A 92 -14.15 -0.25 2.44
CA VAL A 92 -14.98 -0.49 3.63
C VAL A 92 -15.16 -1.98 3.93
N PRO A 93 -15.49 -2.86 2.97
CA PRO A 93 -15.52 -4.31 3.21
C PRO A 93 -14.19 -4.86 3.74
N ALA A 94 -13.04 -4.43 3.20
CA ALA A 94 -11.74 -4.86 3.69
C ALA A 94 -11.50 -4.44 5.16
N VAL A 95 -11.95 -3.25 5.57
CA VAL A 95 -11.87 -2.82 6.98
C VAL A 95 -12.82 -3.63 7.86
N VAL A 96 -13.99 -4.03 7.34
CA VAL A 96 -14.92 -4.94 8.05
C VAL A 96 -14.24 -6.30 8.29
N ASP A 97 -13.52 -6.84 7.30
CA ASP A 97 -12.77 -8.09 7.46
C ASP A 97 -11.70 -7.97 8.54
N LEU A 98 -10.94 -6.87 8.58
CA LEU A 98 -9.97 -6.61 9.65
C LEU A 98 -10.64 -6.52 11.03
N ALA A 99 -11.81 -5.90 11.11
CA ALA A 99 -12.58 -5.84 12.36
C ALA A 99 -13.07 -7.22 12.79
N ALA A 100 -13.56 -8.04 11.85
CA ALA A 100 -13.98 -9.42 12.09
C ALA A 100 -12.80 -10.30 12.56
N MET A 101 -11.62 -10.13 11.96
CA MET A 101 -10.39 -10.80 12.39
C MET A 101 -10.04 -10.43 13.83
N ARG A 102 -10.12 -9.15 14.23
CA ARG A 102 -9.93 -8.72 15.62
C ARG A 102 -10.90 -9.40 16.57
N ALA A 103 -12.18 -9.44 16.20
CA ALA A 103 -13.20 -10.12 17.00
C ALA A 103 -12.92 -11.64 17.14
N ALA A 104 -12.46 -12.27 16.06
CA ALA A 104 -12.07 -13.69 16.09
C ALA A 104 -10.87 -13.93 17.01
N VAL A 105 -9.82 -13.13 16.91
CA VAL A 105 -8.63 -13.22 17.78
C VAL A 105 -9.00 -13.04 19.25
N ALA A 106 -9.87 -12.07 19.58
CA ALA A 106 -10.36 -11.86 20.93
C ALA A 106 -11.12 -13.10 21.48
N ARG A 107 -12.00 -13.70 20.67
CA ARG A 107 -12.71 -14.95 21.05
C ARG A 107 -11.77 -16.12 21.30
N LEU A 108 -10.62 -16.15 20.59
CA LEU A 108 -9.59 -17.19 20.78
C LEU A 108 -8.62 -16.87 21.93
N GLY A 109 -8.85 -15.79 22.70
CA GLY A 109 -8.00 -15.38 23.83
C GLY A 109 -6.70 -14.68 23.42
N GLY A 110 -6.56 -14.28 22.15
CA GLY A 110 -5.40 -13.53 21.66
C GLY A 110 -5.59 -12.02 21.78
N ASP A 111 -4.51 -11.28 21.49
CA ASP A 111 -4.55 -9.81 21.48
C ASP A 111 -5.04 -9.28 20.12
N PRO A 112 -6.26 -8.67 20.05
CA PRO A 112 -6.82 -8.16 18.82
C PRO A 112 -6.00 -6.99 18.24
N LYS A 113 -5.20 -6.28 19.01
CA LYS A 113 -4.34 -5.17 18.55
C LYS A 113 -3.22 -5.64 17.62
N LYS A 114 -2.95 -6.93 17.54
CA LYS A 114 -2.01 -7.51 16.58
C LYS A 114 -2.54 -7.49 15.13
N ILE A 115 -3.85 -7.40 14.95
CA ILE A 115 -4.46 -7.32 13.61
C ILE A 115 -4.44 -5.87 13.13
N ASN A 116 -3.59 -5.61 12.15
CA ASN A 116 -3.42 -4.31 11.48
C ASN A 116 -3.04 -4.55 10.02
N PRO A 117 -3.24 -3.58 9.11
CA PRO A 117 -2.62 -3.63 7.80
C PRO A 117 -1.10 -3.77 7.90
N LEU A 118 -0.52 -4.67 7.11
CA LEU A 118 0.93 -4.94 7.10
C LEU A 118 1.74 -3.82 6.45
N VAL A 119 1.11 -3.03 5.58
CA VAL A 119 1.68 -1.86 4.90
C VAL A 119 0.76 -0.67 5.07
N PRO A 120 1.23 0.57 4.87
CA PRO A 120 0.39 1.75 4.90
C PRO A 120 -0.79 1.66 3.93
N VAL A 121 -1.98 1.93 4.40
CA VAL A 121 -3.23 1.91 3.63
C VAL A 121 -3.89 3.27 3.72
N ASP A 122 -4.19 3.85 2.56
CA ASP A 122 -5.03 5.03 2.44
C ASP A 122 -6.38 4.64 1.82
N LEU A 123 -7.45 4.82 2.57
CA LEU A 123 -8.81 4.69 2.06
C LEU A 123 -9.32 6.07 1.69
N VAL A 124 -9.62 6.27 0.42
CA VAL A 124 -10.09 7.54 -0.13
C VAL A 124 -11.59 7.48 -0.35
N ILE A 125 -12.32 8.47 0.14
CA ILE A 125 -13.72 8.65 -0.18
C ILE A 125 -13.79 9.18 -1.61
N ASP A 126 -14.01 8.29 -2.57
CA ASP A 126 -13.87 8.53 -4.01
C ASP A 126 -15.21 8.75 -4.73
N HIS A 127 -16.32 8.65 -4.02
CA HIS A 127 -17.62 8.90 -4.61
C HIS A 127 -17.94 10.39 -4.69
N SER A 128 -18.76 10.75 -5.67
CA SER A 128 -19.21 12.12 -5.86
C SER A 128 -20.19 12.53 -4.76
N VAL A 129 -20.04 13.76 -4.27
CA VAL A 129 -21.05 14.37 -3.41
C VAL A 129 -22.29 14.67 -4.24
N GLN A 130 -23.45 14.19 -3.80
CA GLN A 130 -24.71 14.45 -4.47
C GLN A 130 -25.09 15.94 -4.35
N VAL A 131 -25.48 16.55 -5.45
CA VAL A 131 -25.89 17.95 -5.49
C VAL A 131 -27.38 18.05 -5.22
N ASP A 132 -27.75 18.42 -3.99
CA ASP A 132 -29.12 18.73 -3.59
C ASP A 132 -29.41 20.22 -3.68
N PHE A 133 -28.40 21.05 -3.41
CA PHE A 133 -28.45 22.50 -3.41
C PHE A 133 -27.50 23.04 -4.48
N PHE A 134 -27.97 24.03 -5.24
CA PHE A 134 -27.20 24.64 -6.34
C PHE A 134 -27.52 26.12 -6.46
N ALA A 135 -26.68 26.83 -7.22
CA ALA A 135 -26.83 28.24 -7.56
C ALA A 135 -26.98 29.21 -6.34
N THR A 136 -26.49 28.80 -5.16
CA THR A 136 -26.41 29.63 -3.95
C THR A 136 -25.01 29.59 -3.36
N THR A 137 -24.61 30.62 -2.65
CA THR A 137 -23.26 30.73 -2.04
C THR A 137 -23.00 29.70 -0.95
N ASP A 138 -24.05 29.18 -0.33
CA ASP A 138 -23.98 28.15 0.73
C ASP A 138 -24.18 26.72 0.21
N ALA A 139 -24.44 26.53 -1.09
CA ALA A 139 -24.73 25.22 -1.68
C ALA A 139 -23.65 24.18 -1.35
N LEU A 140 -22.38 24.54 -1.42
CA LEU A 140 -21.27 23.63 -1.12
C LEU A 140 -21.33 23.09 0.31
N ASN A 141 -21.51 23.98 1.28
CA ASN A 141 -21.58 23.59 2.70
C ASN A 141 -22.79 22.70 2.98
N ARG A 142 -23.95 23.07 2.44
CA ARG A 142 -25.19 22.30 2.61
C ARG A 142 -25.09 20.91 1.97
N ASN A 143 -24.51 20.78 0.79
CA ASN A 143 -24.29 19.48 0.17
C ASN A 143 -23.31 18.64 1.00
N THR A 144 -22.29 19.24 1.59
CA THR A 144 -21.35 18.55 2.48
C THR A 144 -22.05 18.04 3.74
N GLU A 145 -22.88 18.85 4.36
CA GLU A 145 -23.65 18.44 5.55
C GLU A 145 -24.59 17.27 5.22
N MET A 146 -25.26 17.31 4.05
CA MET A 146 -26.10 16.21 3.58
C MET A 146 -25.31 14.95 3.29
N GLU A 147 -24.13 15.07 2.73
CA GLU A 147 -23.21 13.93 2.49
C GLU A 147 -22.86 13.21 3.80
N PHE A 148 -22.44 13.97 4.82
CA PHE A 148 -22.13 13.40 6.14
C PHE A 148 -23.36 12.81 6.82
N LEU A 149 -24.53 13.41 6.66
CA LEU A 149 -25.78 12.90 7.23
C LEU A 149 -26.18 11.57 6.59
N ARG A 150 -26.14 11.47 5.25
CA ARG A 150 -26.51 10.26 4.49
C ARG A 150 -25.58 9.11 4.74
N ASN A 151 -24.31 9.36 4.91
CA ASN A 151 -23.27 8.35 5.07
C ASN A 151 -22.74 8.26 6.52
N LYS A 152 -23.51 8.72 7.49
CA LYS A 152 -23.08 8.84 8.89
C LYS A 152 -22.46 7.56 9.44
N GLU A 153 -23.16 6.43 9.32
CA GLU A 153 -22.68 5.14 9.84
C GLU A 153 -21.36 4.70 9.19
N ARG A 154 -21.21 4.91 7.88
CA ARG A 154 -19.99 4.61 7.14
C ARG A 154 -18.84 5.47 7.66
N TYR A 155 -19.03 6.74 7.85
CA TYR A 155 -17.98 7.65 8.28
C TYR A 155 -17.62 7.46 9.76
N GLU A 156 -18.58 7.15 10.60
CA GLU A 156 -18.32 6.76 11.99
C GLU A 156 -17.47 5.47 12.06
N PHE A 157 -17.79 4.47 11.24
CA PHE A 157 -17.03 3.24 11.14
C PHE A 157 -15.61 3.49 10.63
N LEU A 158 -15.43 4.27 9.57
CA LEU A 158 -14.12 4.60 9.03
C LEU A 158 -13.27 5.42 10.02
N LYS A 159 -13.89 6.36 10.72
CA LYS A 159 -13.22 7.13 11.79
C LYS A 159 -12.76 6.23 12.93
N TRP A 160 -13.59 5.27 13.32
CA TRP A 160 -13.19 4.22 14.27
C TRP A 160 -12.00 3.43 13.74
N GLY A 161 -12.06 2.97 12.50
CA GLY A 161 -10.99 2.20 11.85
C GLY A 161 -9.65 2.95 11.86
N GLN A 162 -9.66 4.24 11.52
CA GLN A 162 -8.45 5.09 11.54
C GLN A 162 -7.83 5.21 12.95
N GLN A 163 -8.67 5.17 14.00
CA GLN A 163 -8.18 5.21 15.38
C GLN A 163 -7.76 3.82 15.91
N ALA A 164 -8.43 2.78 15.45
CA ALA A 164 -8.25 1.42 15.92
C ALA A 164 -7.05 0.73 15.28
N PHE A 165 -6.81 0.94 13.98
CA PHE A 165 -5.76 0.26 13.23
C PHE A 165 -4.51 1.12 13.08
N GLN A 166 -3.35 0.50 13.21
CA GLN A 166 -2.09 1.07 12.74
C GLN A 166 -2.00 0.97 11.21
N ASN A 167 -1.20 1.81 10.58
CA ASN A 167 -1.02 1.84 9.11
C ASN A 167 -2.32 2.07 8.31
N PHE A 168 -3.34 2.67 8.89
CA PHE A 168 -4.59 2.95 8.23
C PHE A 168 -4.98 4.42 8.34
N ARG A 169 -5.23 5.05 7.19
CA ARG A 169 -5.65 6.45 7.08
C ARG A 169 -6.88 6.55 6.19
N VAL A 170 -7.79 7.45 6.55
CA VAL A 170 -8.96 7.80 5.74
C VAL A 170 -8.80 9.21 5.21
N VAL A 171 -8.96 9.37 3.90
CA VAL A 171 -9.02 10.68 3.23
C VAL A 171 -10.51 11.04 3.09
N PRO A 172 -10.97 12.11 3.75
CA PRO A 172 -12.38 12.48 3.78
C PRO A 172 -12.88 12.99 2.42
N PRO A 173 -14.20 13.03 2.20
CA PRO A 173 -14.77 13.58 0.98
C PRO A 173 -14.33 15.05 0.78
N MET A 174 -14.36 15.52 -0.47
CA MET A 174 -13.96 16.86 -0.90
C MET A 174 -12.47 17.19 -0.73
N THR A 175 -11.64 16.22 -0.39
CA THR A 175 -10.16 16.39 -0.28
C THR A 175 -9.45 16.02 -1.59
N GLY A 176 -10.08 15.26 -2.45
CA GLY A 176 -9.57 14.72 -3.68
C GLY A 176 -10.00 13.27 -3.85
N ILE A 177 -10.03 12.79 -5.07
CA ILE A 177 -10.34 11.40 -5.41
C ILE A 177 -9.06 10.54 -5.37
N VAL A 178 -9.23 9.22 -5.51
CA VAL A 178 -8.13 8.25 -5.44
C VAL A 178 -7.00 8.54 -6.44
N HIS A 179 -7.33 9.08 -7.62
CA HIS A 179 -6.36 9.46 -8.63
C HIS A 179 -5.49 10.67 -8.25
N GLN A 180 -5.91 11.47 -7.28
CA GLN A 180 -5.20 12.67 -6.81
C GLN A 180 -4.40 12.39 -5.54
N VAL A 181 -4.69 11.33 -4.84
CA VAL A 181 -4.04 10.91 -3.59
C VAL A 181 -2.92 9.91 -3.84
#